data_c952c1804a256d46700f39be459c11e1
#
_entry.id   c952c1804a256d46700f39be459c11e1
#
_cell.length_a   1.000
_cell.length_b   1.000
_cell.length_c   1.000
_cell.angle_alpha   90.00
_cell.angle_beta   90.00
_cell.angle_gamma   90.00
#
_symmetry.space_group_name_H-M   'P 1'
#
loop_
_entity.id
_entity.type
_entity.pdbx_description
1 polymer ?
#
loop_
_entity_poly.entity_id
_entity_poly.type
_entity_poly.pdbx_seq_one_letter_code
_entity_poly.pdbx_strand_id
1 'polypeptide(L)'
;GFITEDEYFALIKKNTYPLSMIDKITPHPDERIAKALTDDGVEGAQPFVTEKGSVGAIYVNSENPHYLLIENAFPNGHPPLEQCGVIITRRDIVEKSAQMKVATCMNPMDTALGIFGCMLGYTQVSAEMKHKELVNLITRLSENEAMPMVADPGIIDPEAFLHEVLGERYPNPFLQDSPQRTATDTSRKIAPRFGTTLYAYYNSMLPAHRATQLIYIPLVLAGWLRYLEGVDDNGSEFTLSPDSNIEHVRALMGNPKLGDDVSEAQLYPLLANRYYFGVNLFEIGVGETVVRMFGEMNRGPHAVRETLQ
;
A
#
# COMPACT_ATOMS: atom_id res chain seq x y z
N GLY A 1 -11.21 -30.45 16.79
CA GLY A 1 -11.76 -29.92 15.54
C GLY A 1 -13.19 -30.38 15.32
N PHE A 2 -13.92 -29.67 14.45
CA PHE A 2 -15.31 -30.00 14.12
C PHE A 2 -15.42 -31.12 13.06
N ILE A 3 -14.33 -31.35 12.30
CA ILE A 3 -14.23 -32.37 11.26
C ILE A 3 -12.88 -33.08 11.35
N THR A 4 -12.81 -34.30 10.81
CA THR A 4 -11.57 -35.06 10.66
C THR A 4 -10.73 -34.53 9.51
N GLU A 5 -9.46 -34.91 9.45
CA GLU A 5 -8.55 -34.54 8.34
C GLU A 5 -9.05 -35.09 7.00
N ASP A 6 -9.55 -36.33 6.98
CA ASP A 6 -10.11 -36.95 5.77
C ASP A 6 -11.36 -36.21 5.26
N GLU A 7 -12.26 -35.81 6.16
CA GLU A 7 -13.42 -34.97 5.82
C GLU A 7 -13.00 -33.62 5.29
N TYR A 8 -11.98 -33.00 5.87
CA TYR A 8 -11.42 -31.73 5.39
C TYR A 8 -10.89 -31.86 3.95
N PHE A 9 -10.06 -32.86 3.68
CA PHE A 9 -9.55 -33.08 2.32
C PHE A 9 -10.65 -33.46 1.33
N ALA A 10 -11.67 -34.21 1.76
CA ALA A 10 -12.82 -34.54 0.92
C ALA A 10 -13.63 -33.27 0.55
N LEU A 11 -13.79 -32.32 1.49
CA LEU A 11 -14.45 -31.05 1.23
C LEU A 11 -13.63 -30.18 0.26
N ILE A 12 -12.32 -30.06 0.46
CA ILE A 12 -11.45 -29.30 -0.43
C ILE A 12 -11.53 -29.83 -1.87
N LYS A 13 -11.54 -31.16 -2.06
CA LYS A 13 -11.63 -31.77 -3.38
C LYS A 13 -12.98 -31.57 -4.09
N LYS A 14 -14.05 -31.36 -3.31
CA LYS A 14 -15.42 -31.18 -3.83
C LYS A 14 -15.79 -29.72 -4.12
N ASN A 15 -15.00 -28.77 -3.62
CA ASN A 15 -15.25 -27.36 -3.79
C ASN A 15 -14.18 -26.69 -4.66
N THR A 16 -14.56 -25.64 -5.34
CA THR A 16 -13.64 -24.74 -6.00
C THR A 16 -13.50 -23.46 -5.17
N TYR A 17 -12.35 -22.82 -5.31
CA TYR A 17 -12.02 -21.58 -4.59
C TYR A 17 -11.58 -20.55 -5.62
N PRO A 18 -12.53 -19.92 -6.33
CA PRO A 18 -12.22 -18.93 -7.34
C PRO A 18 -11.42 -17.77 -6.74
N LEU A 19 -10.26 -17.47 -7.32
CA LEU A 19 -9.49 -16.30 -6.95
C LEU A 19 -10.27 -15.04 -7.33
N SER A 20 -10.20 -14.01 -6.48
CA SER A 20 -10.80 -12.72 -6.80
C SER A 20 -9.84 -11.58 -6.52
N MET A 21 -9.92 -10.53 -7.32
CA MET A 21 -9.33 -9.23 -7.05
C MET A 21 -10.45 -8.21 -6.95
N ILE A 22 -10.53 -7.55 -5.80
CA ILE A 22 -11.47 -6.45 -5.57
C ILE A 22 -10.69 -5.17 -5.33
N ASP A 23 -11.18 -4.09 -5.92
CA ASP A 23 -10.69 -2.76 -5.65
C ASP A 23 -11.87 -1.79 -5.52
N LYS A 24 -12.24 -1.50 -4.29
CA LYS A 24 -13.31 -0.57 -3.90
C LYS A 24 -13.07 -0.10 -2.48
N ILE A 25 -12.93 1.20 -2.29
CA ILE A 25 -12.82 1.79 -0.97
C ILE A 25 -14.22 2.19 -0.48
N THR A 26 -14.55 1.77 0.74
CA THR A 26 -15.78 2.13 1.45
C THR A 26 -15.37 2.78 2.78
N PRO A 27 -15.17 4.10 2.81
CA PRO A 27 -14.77 4.81 4.01
C PRO A 27 -15.88 4.85 5.06
N HIS A 28 -15.56 5.35 6.25
CA HIS A 28 -16.58 5.62 7.27
C HIS A 28 -17.65 6.56 6.71
N PRO A 29 -18.92 6.42 7.17
CA PRO A 29 -19.99 7.33 6.78
C PRO A 29 -19.62 8.79 7.05
N ASP A 30 -19.81 9.65 6.05
CA ASP A 30 -19.49 11.07 6.10
C ASP A 30 -20.75 11.88 6.44
N GLU A 31 -20.67 12.77 7.43
CA GLU A 31 -21.80 13.60 7.87
C GLU A 31 -22.35 14.52 6.77
N ARG A 32 -21.48 14.98 5.85
CA ARG A 32 -21.89 15.81 4.70
C ARG A 32 -22.78 15.02 3.75
N ILE A 33 -22.48 13.73 3.55
CA ILE A 33 -23.28 12.81 2.74
C ILE A 33 -24.59 12.51 3.45
N ALA A 34 -24.54 12.22 4.77
CA ALA A 34 -25.74 12.04 5.59
C ALA A 34 -26.67 13.24 5.48
N LYS A 35 -26.11 14.46 5.56
CA LYS A 35 -26.91 15.70 5.42
C LYS A 35 -27.53 15.81 4.03
N ALA A 36 -26.73 15.60 2.96
CA ALA A 36 -27.23 15.68 1.59
C ALA A 36 -28.38 14.69 1.34
N LEU A 37 -28.24 13.44 1.80
CA LEU A 37 -29.29 12.42 1.70
C LEU A 37 -30.56 12.82 2.48
N THR A 38 -30.39 13.40 3.68
CA THR A 38 -31.51 13.91 4.49
C THR A 38 -32.21 15.07 3.77
N ASP A 39 -31.45 16.01 3.20
CA ASP A 39 -31.99 17.13 2.42
C ASP A 39 -32.78 16.65 1.18
N ASP A 40 -32.34 15.51 0.59
CA ASP A 40 -33.03 14.82 -0.52
C ASP A 40 -34.23 13.95 -0.05
N GLY A 41 -34.56 13.94 1.24
CA GLY A 41 -35.72 13.24 1.79
C GLY A 41 -35.47 11.78 2.19
N VAL A 42 -34.23 11.33 2.28
CA VAL A 42 -33.88 9.98 2.76
C VAL A 42 -33.94 9.95 4.28
N GLU A 43 -34.93 9.21 4.82
CA GLU A 43 -35.11 9.04 6.26
C GLU A 43 -34.02 8.12 6.84
N GLY A 44 -33.55 8.42 8.07
CA GLY A 44 -32.60 7.58 8.79
C GLY A 44 -31.17 7.63 8.25
N ALA A 45 -30.81 8.63 7.43
CA ALA A 45 -29.48 8.76 6.85
C ALA A 45 -28.36 9.06 7.86
N GLN A 46 -28.67 9.39 9.11
CA GLN A 46 -27.66 9.67 10.12
C GLN A 46 -26.87 8.41 10.51
N PRO A 47 -25.54 8.46 10.54
CA PRO A 47 -24.73 7.35 11.04
C PRO A 47 -25.06 7.02 12.50
N PHE A 48 -24.95 5.75 12.85
CA PHE A 48 -25.18 5.26 14.21
C PHE A 48 -24.00 4.40 14.67
N VAL A 49 -23.79 4.35 15.98
CA VAL A 49 -22.77 3.49 16.59
C VAL A 49 -23.45 2.25 17.17
N THR A 50 -22.93 1.08 16.79
CA THR A 50 -23.43 -0.20 17.31
C THR A 50 -22.97 -0.43 18.76
N GLU A 51 -23.58 -1.38 19.46
CA GLU A 51 -23.15 -1.78 20.82
C GLU A 51 -21.67 -2.22 20.89
N LYS A 52 -21.11 -2.69 19.77
CA LYS A 52 -19.69 -3.09 19.66
C LYS A 52 -18.76 -1.94 19.26
N GLY A 53 -19.26 -0.71 19.18
CA GLY A 53 -18.48 0.47 18.81
C GLY A 53 -18.22 0.64 17.30
N SER A 54 -18.82 -0.19 16.45
CA SER A 54 -18.73 -0.03 14.99
C SER A 54 -19.70 1.06 14.51
N VAL A 55 -19.25 1.86 13.55
CA VAL A 55 -20.11 2.86 12.91
C VAL A 55 -20.87 2.21 11.75
N GLY A 56 -22.17 2.43 11.69
CA GLY A 56 -23.05 1.97 10.62
C GLY A 56 -23.86 3.12 10.02
N ALA A 57 -24.32 2.93 8.80
CA ALA A 57 -25.25 3.83 8.12
C ALA A 57 -26.13 3.02 7.15
N ILE A 58 -27.25 3.59 6.72
CA ILE A 58 -28.12 2.99 5.69
C ILE A 58 -27.59 3.17 4.26
N TYR A 59 -26.48 3.87 4.12
CA TYR A 59 -25.81 4.13 2.84
C TYR A 59 -24.33 3.76 2.92
N VAL A 60 -23.69 3.65 1.78
CA VAL A 60 -22.25 3.49 1.64
C VAL A 60 -21.74 4.63 0.77
N ASN A 61 -20.91 5.49 1.34
CA ASN A 61 -20.12 6.43 0.54
C ASN A 61 -18.89 5.69 0.01
N SER A 62 -18.79 5.56 -1.28
CA SER A 62 -17.66 4.92 -1.92
C SER A 62 -17.21 5.73 -3.13
N GLU A 63 -15.99 5.50 -3.54
CA GLU A 63 -15.46 6.07 -4.78
C GLU A 63 -16.23 5.57 -6.02
N ASN A 64 -16.21 6.34 -7.09
CA ASN A 64 -16.85 5.95 -8.34
C ASN A 64 -16.16 4.74 -8.99
N PRO A 65 -14.82 4.70 -9.15
CA PRO A 65 -14.12 3.55 -9.71
C PRO A 65 -14.33 2.30 -8.86
N HIS A 66 -14.48 1.16 -9.52
CA HIS A 66 -14.53 -0.14 -8.87
C HIS A 66 -14.09 -1.24 -9.83
N TYR A 67 -13.35 -2.20 -9.28
CA TYR A 67 -12.92 -3.37 -10.02
C TYR A 67 -13.20 -4.61 -9.20
N LEU A 68 -13.94 -5.55 -9.78
CA LEU A 68 -14.12 -6.89 -9.23
C LEU A 68 -13.89 -7.91 -10.33
N LEU A 69 -12.80 -8.64 -10.19
CA LEU A 69 -12.44 -9.74 -11.07
C LEU A 69 -12.57 -11.04 -10.29
N ILE A 70 -13.15 -12.06 -10.91
CA ILE A 70 -13.30 -13.38 -10.30
C ILE A 70 -12.83 -14.43 -11.32
N GLU A 71 -12.05 -15.39 -10.85
CA GLU A 71 -11.66 -16.56 -11.64
C GLU A 71 -12.90 -17.38 -12.06
N ASN A 72 -12.97 -17.70 -13.34
CA ASN A 72 -14.03 -18.58 -13.87
C ASN A 72 -13.78 -20.06 -13.47
N ALA A 73 -14.02 -20.36 -12.20
CA ALA A 73 -13.87 -21.71 -11.65
C ALA A 73 -15.18 -22.17 -10.97
N PHE A 74 -16.29 -22.04 -11.70
CA PHE A 74 -17.65 -22.36 -11.23
C PHE A 74 -18.18 -23.61 -11.93
N PRO A 75 -17.96 -24.84 -11.41
CA PRO A 75 -18.35 -26.09 -12.07
C PRO A 75 -19.86 -26.23 -12.25
N ASN A 76 -20.67 -25.53 -11.45
CA ASN A 76 -22.13 -25.56 -11.51
C ASN A 76 -22.73 -24.26 -12.12
N GLY A 77 -21.88 -23.42 -12.77
CA GLY A 77 -22.27 -22.10 -13.22
C GLY A 77 -22.31 -21.07 -12.09
N HIS A 78 -22.58 -19.83 -12.45
CA HIS A 78 -22.71 -18.69 -11.53
C HIS A 78 -23.88 -17.77 -11.97
N PRO A 79 -24.41 -16.93 -11.10
CA PRO A 79 -25.32 -15.87 -11.50
C PRO A 79 -24.67 -14.97 -12.57
N PRO A 80 -25.47 -14.24 -13.40
CA PRO A 80 -24.93 -13.38 -14.46
C PRO A 80 -24.28 -12.11 -13.90
N LEU A 81 -23.20 -12.26 -13.14
CA LEU A 81 -22.46 -11.20 -12.43
C LEU A 81 -21.86 -10.16 -13.38
N GLU A 82 -21.57 -10.57 -14.61
CA GLU A 82 -21.03 -9.70 -15.66
C GLU A 82 -22.01 -8.56 -16.03
N GLN A 83 -23.31 -8.79 -15.85
CA GLN A 83 -24.33 -7.77 -16.06
C GLN A 83 -24.25 -6.64 -15.00
N CYS A 84 -23.57 -6.90 -13.88
CA CYS A 84 -23.30 -5.94 -12.82
C CYS A 84 -21.89 -5.36 -12.88
N GLY A 85 -21.17 -5.56 -13.99
CA GLY A 85 -19.80 -5.04 -14.15
C GLY A 85 -18.70 -5.91 -13.53
N VAL A 86 -19.02 -7.12 -13.03
CA VAL A 86 -18.02 -8.07 -12.56
C VAL A 86 -17.32 -8.72 -13.74
N ILE A 87 -16.00 -8.78 -13.70
CA ILE A 87 -15.19 -9.41 -14.74
C ILE A 87 -14.93 -10.88 -14.37
N ILE A 88 -15.57 -11.81 -15.06
CA ILE A 88 -15.30 -13.24 -14.91
C ILE A 88 -14.24 -13.64 -15.94
N THR A 89 -13.08 -14.12 -15.47
CA THR A 89 -11.91 -14.33 -16.33
C THR A 89 -11.04 -15.50 -15.86
N ARG A 90 -9.89 -15.71 -16.50
CA ARG A 90 -8.94 -16.75 -16.11
C ARG A 90 -8.15 -16.33 -14.88
N ARG A 91 -7.68 -17.30 -14.12
CA ARG A 91 -6.87 -17.12 -12.92
C ARG A 91 -5.64 -16.23 -13.14
N ASP A 92 -4.89 -16.50 -14.22
CA ASP A 92 -3.68 -15.74 -14.55
C ASP A 92 -3.94 -14.24 -14.77
N ILE A 93 -5.12 -13.89 -15.29
CA ILE A 93 -5.55 -12.49 -15.47
C ILE A 93 -5.90 -11.86 -14.12
N VAL A 94 -6.60 -12.58 -13.24
CA VAL A 94 -6.89 -12.10 -11.89
C VAL A 94 -5.59 -11.86 -11.10
N GLU A 95 -4.62 -12.79 -11.19
CA GLU A 95 -3.32 -12.67 -10.54
C GLU A 95 -2.53 -11.46 -11.06
N LYS A 96 -2.47 -11.25 -12.38
CA LYS A 96 -1.82 -10.09 -12.98
C LYS A 96 -2.50 -8.77 -12.57
N SER A 97 -3.83 -8.73 -12.53
CA SER A 97 -4.57 -7.54 -12.09
C SER A 97 -4.28 -7.21 -10.63
N ALA A 98 -4.24 -8.23 -9.76
CA ALA A 98 -3.85 -8.05 -8.37
C ALA A 98 -2.41 -7.57 -8.24
N GLN A 99 -1.46 -8.14 -9.00
CA GLN A 99 -0.07 -7.71 -9.01
C GLN A 99 0.09 -6.29 -9.53
N MET A 100 -0.59 -5.91 -10.61
CA MET A 100 -0.63 -4.54 -11.14
C MET A 100 -1.01 -3.54 -10.04
N LYS A 101 -2.12 -3.79 -9.34
CA LYS A 101 -2.57 -2.93 -8.24
C LYS A 101 -1.59 -2.89 -7.08
N VAL A 102 -1.16 -4.08 -6.59
CA VAL A 102 -0.42 -4.23 -5.34
C VAL A 102 1.03 -3.83 -5.47
N ALA A 103 1.69 -4.13 -6.59
CA ALA A 103 3.12 -3.92 -6.76
C ALA A 103 3.48 -2.69 -7.60
N THR A 104 2.52 -2.09 -8.34
CA THR A 104 2.86 -1.01 -9.27
C THR A 104 1.91 0.20 -9.21
N CYS A 105 0.62 0.03 -9.46
CA CYS A 105 -0.25 1.17 -9.80
C CYS A 105 -0.94 1.86 -8.60
N MET A 106 -0.92 1.27 -7.39
CA MET A 106 -1.63 1.86 -6.25
C MET A 106 -0.88 1.66 -4.92
N ASN A 107 -0.74 0.43 -4.46
CA ASN A 107 -0.33 0.19 -3.07
C ASN A 107 1.11 0.63 -2.72
N PRO A 108 2.10 0.71 -3.63
CA PRO A 108 3.39 1.34 -3.32
C PRO A 108 3.24 2.81 -2.94
N MET A 109 2.40 3.56 -3.66
CA MET A 109 2.12 4.98 -3.38
C MET A 109 1.36 5.17 -2.06
N ASP A 110 0.36 4.30 -1.77
CA ASP A 110 -0.28 4.25 -0.45
C ASP A 110 0.74 4.13 0.67
N THR A 111 1.74 3.24 0.49
CA THR A 111 2.77 3.03 1.51
C THR A 111 3.66 4.26 1.66
N ALA A 112 4.07 4.88 0.56
CA ALA A 112 4.86 6.10 0.59
C ALA A 112 4.10 7.24 1.30
N LEU A 113 2.84 7.48 0.93
CA LEU A 113 1.98 8.48 1.59
C LEU A 113 1.79 8.14 3.06
N GLY A 114 1.50 6.87 3.41
CA GLY A 114 1.35 6.45 4.80
C GLY A 114 2.58 6.75 5.66
N ILE A 115 3.77 6.42 5.16
CA ILE A 115 5.04 6.61 5.86
C ILE A 115 5.37 8.09 6.01
N PHE A 116 5.46 8.82 4.90
CA PHE A 116 5.85 10.22 4.91
C PHE A 116 4.77 11.12 5.49
N GLY A 117 3.48 10.80 5.25
CA GLY A 117 2.37 11.54 5.83
C GLY A 117 2.35 11.52 7.35
N CYS A 118 2.61 10.34 7.96
CA CYS A 118 2.75 10.26 9.43
C CYS A 118 3.89 11.13 9.94
N MET A 119 5.07 11.06 9.31
CA MET A 119 6.24 11.85 9.72
C MET A 119 6.05 13.35 9.50
N LEU A 120 5.31 13.75 8.48
CA LEU A 120 5.02 15.16 8.16
C LEU A 120 3.78 15.72 8.86
N GLY A 121 3.11 14.89 9.70
CA GLY A 121 1.98 15.31 10.52
C GLY A 121 0.64 15.40 9.78
N TYR A 122 0.49 14.76 8.64
CA TYR A 122 -0.78 14.70 7.92
C TYR A 122 -1.76 13.72 8.58
N THR A 123 -3.05 14.03 8.46
CA THR A 123 -4.16 13.20 8.95
C THR A 123 -5.11 12.75 7.85
N GLN A 124 -4.92 13.25 6.63
CA GLN A 124 -5.71 12.89 5.45
C GLN A 124 -4.82 12.79 4.21
N VAL A 125 -4.96 11.72 3.45
CA VAL A 125 -4.25 11.52 2.17
C VAL A 125 -4.56 12.63 1.18
N SER A 126 -5.82 13.10 1.12
CA SER A 126 -6.19 14.22 0.24
C SER A 126 -5.51 15.56 0.58
N ALA A 127 -5.03 15.71 1.81
CA ALA A 127 -4.21 16.87 2.18
C ALA A 127 -2.75 16.70 1.74
N GLU A 128 -2.21 15.49 1.76
CA GLU A 128 -0.88 15.15 1.24
C GLU A 128 -0.78 15.45 -0.27
N MET A 129 -1.85 15.23 -1.01
CA MET A 129 -1.93 15.52 -2.44
C MET A 129 -1.85 17.00 -2.80
N LYS A 130 -1.78 17.89 -1.80
CA LYS A 130 -1.47 19.32 -1.97
C LYS A 130 0.01 19.64 -1.70
N HIS A 131 0.77 18.67 -1.19
CA HIS A 131 2.19 18.82 -0.90
C HIS A 131 3.00 18.41 -2.14
N LYS A 132 3.65 19.39 -2.76
CA LYS A 132 4.35 19.23 -4.05
C LYS A 132 5.36 18.09 -4.05
N GLU A 133 6.16 17.97 -2.99
CA GLU A 133 7.23 16.99 -2.89
C GLU A 133 6.66 15.57 -2.74
N LEU A 134 5.57 15.39 -1.99
CA LEU A 134 4.88 14.08 -1.89
C LEU A 134 4.24 13.68 -3.21
N VAL A 135 3.57 14.61 -3.90
CA VAL A 135 3.01 14.36 -5.23
C VAL A 135 4.12 13.99 -6.22
N ASN A 136 5.24 14.73 -6.20
CA ASN A 136 6.39 14.42 -7.05
C ASN A 136 6.96 13.01 -6.73
N LEU A 137 7.10 12.68 -5.43
CA LEU A 137 7.59 11.37 -5.01
C LEU A 137 6.73 10.24 -5.58
N ILE A 138 5.41 10.27 -5.33
CA ILE A 138 4.53 9.17 -5.75
C ILE A 138 4.37 9.10 -7.26
N THR A 139 4.36 10.23 -7.96
CA THR A 139 4.33 10.27 -9.43
C THR A 139 5.59 9.65 -10.03
N ARG A 140 6.77 10.04 -9.55
CA ARG A 140 8.03 9.50 -10.06
C ARG A 140 8.26 8.06 -9.64
N LEU A 141 7.86 7.67 -8.41
CA LEU A 141 7.87 6.29 -7.95
C LEU A 141 7.05 5.39 -8.88
N SER A 142 5.84 5.83 -9.21
CA SER A 142 4.93 5.06 -10.07
C SER A 142 5.38 5.04 -11.53
N GLU A 143 5.57 6.21 -12.15
CA GLU A 143 5.83 6.31 -13.60
C GLU A 143 7.23 5.82 -13.98
N ASN A 144 8.24 6.18 -13.18
CA ASN A 144 9.64 5.91 -13.56
C ASN A 144 10.16 4.55 -13.06
N GLU A 145 9.62 4.04 -11.93
CA GLU A 145 10.18 2.84 -11.31
C GLU A 145 9.20 1.67 -11.23
N ALA A 146 7.91 1.90 -10.94
CA ALA A 146 6.94 0.82 -10.82
C ALA A 146 6.37 0.40 -12.19
N MET A 147 5.88 1.35 -13.00
CA MET A 147 5.26 1.08 -14.30
C MET A 147 6.15 0.34 -15.31
N PRO A 148 7.47 0.59 -15.41
CA PRO A 148 8.34 -0.23 -16.28
C PRO A 148 8.34 -1.73 -15.97
N MET A 149 7.92 -2.13 -14.77
CA MET A 149 7.83 -3.53 -14.32
C MET A 149 6.39 -4.00 -14.12
N VAL A 150 5.41 -3.29 -14.67
CA VAL A 150 3.99 -3.62 -14.47
C VAL A 150 3.62 -4.98 -15.06
N ALA A 151 2.83 -5.74 -14.31
CA ALA A 151 2.16 -6.93 -14.82
C ALA A 151 0.87 -6.52 -15.53
N ASP A 152 0.94 -6.32 -16.85
CA ASP A 152 -0.22 -5.94 -17.64
C ASP A 152 -1.23 -7.12 -17.74
N PRO A 153 -2.46 -6.97 -17.20
CA PRO A 153 -3.49 -7.99 -17.29
C PRO A 153 -4.19 -8.04 -18.67
N GLY A 154 -4.02 -6.99 -19.51
CA GLY A 154 -4.64 -6.87 -20.82
C GLY A 154 -6.15 -6.58 -20.83
N ILE A 155 -6.78 -6.46 -19.66
CA ILE A 155 -8.22 -6.18 -19.49
C ILE A 155 -8.50 -4.91 -18.66
N ILE A 156 -7.52 -4.45 -17.93
CA ILE A 156 -7.47 -3.16 -17.24
C ILE A 156 -6.23 -2.48 -17.78
N ASP A 157 -6.37 -1.25 -18.26
CA ASP A 157 -5.23 -0.45 -18.69
C ASP A 157 -4.46 0.07 -17.46
N PRO A 158 -3.19 -0.34 -17.25
CA PRO A 158 -2.42 0.07 -16.08
C PRO A 158 -2.18 1.58 -15.99
N GLU A 159 -1.98 2.26 -17.13
CA GLU A 159 -1.76 3.72 -17.16
C GLU A 159 -3.05 4.46 -16.77
N ALA A 160 -4.18 4.08 -17.37
CA ALA A 160 -5.48 4.65 -17.01
C ALA A 160 -5.81 4.44 -15.54
N PHE A 161 -5.55 3.22 -15.01
CA PHE A 161 -5.74 2.90 -13.59
C PHE A 161 -4.85 3.78 -12.70
N LEU A 162 -3.57 3.94 -13.03
CA LEU A 162 -2.65 4.78 -12.27
C LEU A 162 -3.10 6.25 -12.27
N HIS A 163 -3.50 6.79 -13.43
CA HIS A 163 -3.98 8.16 -13.55
C HIS A 163 -5.26 8.40 -12.73
N GLU A 164 -6.17 7.44 -12.70
CA GLU A 164 -7.36 7.47 -11.83
C GLU A 164 -6.97 7.53 -10.35
N VAL A 165 -6.00 6.69 -9.92
CA VAL A 165 -5.52 6.67 -8.54
C VAL A 165 -4.94 8.00 -8.13
N LEU A 166 -4.00 8.54 -8.94
CA LEU A 166 -3.28 9.78 -8.62
C LEU A 166 -4.16 11.04 -8.78
N GLY A 167 -5.04 11.05 -9.80
CA GLY A 167 -5.82 12.24 -10.16
C GLY A 167 -7.20 12.34 -9.50
N GLU A 168 -7.82 11.21 -9.18
CA GLU A 168 -9.19 11.19 -8.67
C GLU A 168 -9.29 10.60 -7.26
N ARG A 169 -8.63 9.46 -6.99
CA ARG A 169 -8.83 8.73 -5.74
C ARG A 169 -8.09 9.37 -4.58
N TYR A 170 -6.78 9.57 -4.67
CA TYR A 170 -5.98 10.19 -3.59
C TYR A 170 -6.37 11.63 -3.28
N PRO A 171 -6.66 12.51 -4.25
CA PRO A 171 -7.11 13.87 -3.96
C PRO A 171 -8.52 13.98 -3.37
N ASN A 172 -9.32 12.91 -3.41
CA ASN A 172 -10.72 12.95 -3.01
C ASN A 172 -10.89 13.12 -1.48
N PRO A 173 -11.37 14.27 -1.00
CA PRO A 173 -11.51 14.52 0.43
C PRO A 173 -12.67 13.75 1.09
N PHE A 174 -13.53 13.11 0.30
CA PHE A 174 -14.64 12.29 0.82
C PHE A 174 -14.21 10.85 1.12
N LEU A 175 -13.04 10.39 0.65
CA LEU A 175 -12.54 9.07 0.98
C LEU A 175 -12.05 8.97 2.43
N GLN A 176 -11.78 10.08 3.10
CA GLN A 176 -11.38 10.18 4.51
C GLN A 176 -10.25 9.19 4.90
N ASP A 177 -9.38 8.87 3.95
CA ASP A 177 -8.25 8.00 4.21
C ASP A 177 -7.12 8.74 4.91
N SER A 178 -6.45 8.05 5.83
CA SER A 178 -5.39 8.66 6.64
C SER A 178 -4.05 7.95 6.48
N PRO A 179 -2.93 8.68 6.56
CA PRO A 179 -1.59 8.10 6.60
C PRO A 179 -1.46 7.03 7.68
N GLN A 180 -2.05 7.26 8.86
CA GLN A 180 -2.00 6.34 10.00
C GLN A 180 -2.67 5.00 9.69
N ARG A 181 -3.80 5.00 8.96
CA ARG A 181 -4.46 3.77 8.51
C ARG A 181 -3.63 3.05 7.45
N THR A 182 -3.10 3.79 6.49
CA THR A 182 -2.28 3.18 5.41
C THR A 182 -0.95 2.65 5.93
N ALA A 183 -0.38 3.23 6.98
CA ALA A 183 0.84 2.78 7.64
C ALA A 183 0.65 1.55 8.57
N THR A 184 -0.60 1.10 8.82
CA THR A 184 -0.83 -0.13 9.60
C THR A 184 -0.18 -1.33 8.92
N ASP A 185 0.49 -2.21 9.68
CA ASP A 185 1.15 -3.43 9.20
C ASP A 185 2.15 -3.20 8.04
N THR A 186 2.88 -2.10 8.04
CA THR A 186 3.87 -1.78 6.98
C THR A 186 4.91 -2.88 6.83
N SER A 187 5.37 -3.51 7.90
CA SER A 187 6.34 -4.61 7.86
C SER A 187 5.90 -5.79 6.98
N ARG A 188 4.58 -6.01 6.87
CA ARG A 188 4.00 -7.06 6.00
C ARG A 188 3.69 -6.57 4.60
N LYS A 189 3.65 -5.25 4.41
CA LYS A 189 3.29 -4.62 3.14
C LYS A 189 4.50 -4.34 2.25
N ILE A 190 5.68 -4.12 2.81
CA ILE A 190 6.90 -3.77 2.06
C ILE A 190 7.22 -4.84 1.01
N ALA A 191 7.31 -6.11 1.38
CA ALA A 191 7.67 -7.17 0.44
C ALA A 191 6.68 -7.29 -0.75
N PRO A 192 5.36 -7.42 -0.57
CA PRO A 192 4.43 -7.54 -1.70
C PRO A 192 4.32 -6.25 -2.53
N ARG A 193 4.59 -5.07 -1.96
CA ARG A 193 4.42 -3.79 -2.63
C ARG A 193 5.66 -3.31 -3.38
N PHE A 194 6.86 -3.63 -2.89
CA PHE A 194 8.13 -3.21 -3.49
C PHE A 194 9.00 -4.39 -3.91
N GLY A 195 9.00 -5.49 -3.15
CA GLY A 195 9.84 -6.64 -3.40
C GLY A 195 9.62 -7.27 -4.77
N THR A 196 8.38 -7.34 -5.25
CA THR A 196 8.04 -7.85 -6.58
C THR A 196 8.70 -7.01 -7.68
N THR A 197 8.59 -5.68 -7.59
CA THR A 197 9.21 -4.75 -8.53
C THR A 197 10.73 -4.81 -8.46
N LEU A 198 11.30 -4.82 -7.25
CA LEU A 198 12.74 -4.96 -7.04
C LEU A 198 13.29 -6.26 -7.63
N TYR A 199 12.57 -7.38 -7.44
CA TYR A 199 12.93 -8.67 -8.02
C TYR A 199 12.87 -8.66 -9.54
N ALA A 200 11.89 -7.97 -10.13
CA ALA A 200 11.77 -7.80 -11.57
C ALA A 200 12.95 -7.00 -12.14
N TYR A 201 13.37 -5.91 -11.49
CA TYR A 201 14.58 -5.16 -11.85
C TYR A 201 15.84 -6.00 -11.76
N TYR A 202 16.00 -6.77 -10.68
CA TYR A 202 17.17 -7.63 -10.49
C TYR A 202 17.31 -8.69 -11.59
N ASN A 203 16.20 -9.26 -12.06
CA ASN A 203 16.19 -10.27 -13.11
C ASN A 203 16.10 -9.68 -14.52
N SER A 204 16.00 -8.37 -14.67
CA SER A 204 15.90 -7.75 -15.98
C SER A 204 17.24 -7.82 -16.71
N MET A 205 17.18 -8.27 -17.97
CA MET A 205 18.34 -8.28 -18.86
C MET A 205 18.56 -6.93 -19.56
N LEU A 206 17.64 -5.97 -19.40
CA LEU A 206 17.72 -4.67 -20.05
C LEU A 206 18.64 -3.73 -19.27
N PRO A 207 19.64 -3.09 -19.91
CA PRO A 207 20.56 -2.15 -19.24
C PRO A 207 19.87 -0.97 -18.59
N ALA A 208 18.73 -0.53 -19.13
CA ALA A 208 17.90 0.54 -18.56
C ALA A 208 17.14 0.14 -17.29
N HIS A 209 17.03 -1.16 -17.02
CA HIS A 209 16.27 -1.70 -15.89
C HIS A 209 17.22 -2.32 -14.86
N ARG A 210 18.10 -1.51 -14.28
CA ARG A 210 19.00 -1.94 -13.22
C ARG A 210 18.51 -1.46 -11.86
N ALA A 211 18.42 -2.35 -10.89
CA ALA A 211 18.02 -2.00 -9.53
C ALA A 211 18.90 -0.89 -8.92
N THR A 212 20.19 -0.86 -9.26
CA THR A 212 21.14 0.18 -8.82
C THR A 212 20.85 1.60 -9.33
N GLN A 213 19.91 1.76 -10.28
CA GLN A 213 19.50 3.07 -10.81
C GLN A 213 18.23 3.60 -10.14
N LEU A 214 17.59 2.79 -9.30
CA LEU A 214 16.40 3.18 -8.56
C LEU A 214 16.73 4.25 -7.52
N ILE A 215 15.82 5.20 -7.39
CA ILE A 215 15.92 6.34 -6.46
C ILE A 215 14.71 6.37 -5.52
N TYR A 216 13.51 6.27 -6.08
CA TYR A 216 12.27 6.52 -5.34
C TYR A 216 11.84 5.33 -4.49
N ILE A 217 12.01 4.09 -4.98
CA ILE A 217 11.80 2.89 -4.16
C ILE A 217 12.78 2.86 -2.99
N PRO A 218 14.11 3.01 -3.16
CA PRO A 218 15.05 3.14 -2.05
C PRO A 218 14.72 4.27 -1.08
N LEU A 219 14.24 5.44 -1.58
CA LEU A 219 13.84 6.56 -0.74
C LEU A 219 12.65 6.20 0.15
N VAL A 220 11.64 5.51 -0.37
CA VAL A 220 10.49 5.04 0.44
C VAL A 220 10.92 4.00 1.46
N LEU A 221 11.82 3.07 1.10
CA LEU A 221 12.35 2.09 2.04
C LEU A 221 13.16 2.75 3.16
N ALA A 222 13.99 3.74 2.83
CA ALA A 222 14.72 4.55 3.81
C ALA A 222 13.74 5.36 4.70
N GLY A 223 12.69 5.94 4.11
CA GLY A 223 11.61 6.60 4.83
C GLY A 223 10.89 5.66 5.79
N TRP A 224 10.72 4.39 5.43
CA TRP A 224 10.14 3.40 6.36
C TRP A 224 11.04 3.16 7.58
N LEU A 225 12.35 3.05 7.40
CA LEU A 225 13.29 2.95 8.52
C LEU A 225 13.18 4.17 9.44
N ARG A 226 13.10 5.38 8.86
CA ARG A 226 12.97 6.63 9.62
C ARG A 226 11.62 6.73 10.35
N TYR A 227 10.53 6.30 9.72
CA TYR A 227 9.20 6.20 10.34
C TYR A 227 9.22 5.30 11.59
N LEU A 228 9.92 4.17 11.53
CA LEU A 228 10.01 3.20 12.64
C LEU A 228 10.65 3.77 13.91
N GLU A 229 11.33 4.90 13.85
CA GLU A 229 11.83 5.59 15.06
C GLU A 229 10.70 6.18 15.91
N GLY A 230 9.52 6.45 15.33
CA GLY A 230 8.38 7.03 16.03
C GLY A 230 8.56 8.51 16.36
N VAL A 231 9.39 9.22 15.58
CA VAL A 231 9.66 10.65 15.72
C VAL A 231 9.33 11.37 14.41
N ASP A 232 8.56 12.44 14.48
CA ASP A 232 8.16 13.22 13.32
C ASP A 232 9.30 14.12 12.76
N ASP A 233 9.02 14.83 11.68
CA ASP A 233 9.99 15.72 11.04
C ASP A 233 10.34 16.96 11.87
N ASN A 234 9.57 17.27 12.91
CA ASN A 234 9.87 18.35 13.86
C ASN A 234 10.66 17.86 15.09
N GLY A 235 10.94 16.56 15.19
CA GLY A 235 11.60 15.95 16.32
C GLY A 235 10.67 15.57 17.48
N SER A 236 9.36 15.57 17.26
CA SER A 236 8.35 15.19 18.27
C SER A 236 8.00 13.71 18.14
N GLU A 237 7.84 13.03 19.28
CA GLU A 237 7.38 11.64 19.29
C GLU A 237 5.94 11.52 18.79
N PHE A 238 5.65 10.47 18.03
CA PHE A 238 4.30 10.09 17.64
C PHE A 238 4.08 8.57 17.80
N THR A 239 2.83 8.19 17.95
CA THR A 239 2.48 6.76 18.07
C THR A 239 2.51 6.11 16.69
N LEU A 240 3.35 5.08 16.54
CA LEU A 240 3.40 4.27 15.32
C LEU A 240 2.06 3.55 15.11
N SER A 241 1.68 3.40 13.86
CA SER A 241 0.49 2.63 13.50
C SER A 241 0.66 1.16 13.88
N PRO A 242 -0.43 0.46 14.25
CA PRO A 242 -0.34 -0.94 14.67
C PRO A 242 0.37 -1.83 13.63
N ASP A 243 1.36 -2.59 14.11
CA ASP A 243 2.11 -3.55 13.30
C ASP A 243 2.67 -4.65 14.22
N SER A 244 2.27 -5.89 13.97
CA SER A 244 2.63 -7.02 14.84
C SER A 244 4.13 -7.37 14.83
N ASN A 245 4.90 -6.87 13.85
CA ASN A 245 6.35 -7.13 13.76
C ASN A 245 7.20 -5.92 14.17
N ILE A 246 6.61 -4.83 14.62
CA ILE A 246 7.31 -3.55 14.82
C ILE A 246 8.49 -3.66 15.79
N GLU A 247 8.30 -4.35 16.91
CA GLU A 247 9.34 -4.61 17.92
C GLU A 247 10.52 -5.38 17.33
N HIS A 248 10.20 -6.42 16.55
CA HIS A 248 11.23 -7.25 15.92
C HIS A 248 12.00 -6.49 14.83
N VAL A 249 11.31 -5.73 14.00
CA VAL A 249 11.95 -4.91 12.95
C VAL A 249 12.85 -3.85 13.56
N ARG A 250 12.38 -3.15 14.59
CA ARG A 250 13.18 -2.13 15.31
C ARG A 250 14.42 -2.76 15.96
N ALA A 251 14.29 -3.95 16.53
CA ALA A 251 15.43 -4.68 17.09
C ALA A 251 16.46 -5.05 16.01
N LEU A 252 16.02 -5.47 14.81
CA LEU A 252 16.91 -5.73 13.67
C LEU A 252 17.64 -4.49 13.17
N MET A 253 17.07 -3.30 13.31
CA MET A 253 17.70 -2.01 13.02
C MET A 253 18.70 -1.57 14.10
N GLY A 254 18.69 -2.20 15.28
CA GLY A 254 19.46 -1.75 16.44
C GLY A 254 18.83 -0.57 17.20
N ASN A 255 17.53 -0.30 17.01
CA ASN A 255 16.77 0.78 17.66
C ASN A 255 17.45 2.18 17.56
N PRO A 256 17.79 2.67 16.37
CA PRO A 256 18.41 3.98 16.23
C PRO A 256 17.45 5.08 16.70
N LYS A 257 18.02 6.20 17.07
CA LYS A 257 17.30 7.42 17.44
C LYS A 257 17.63 8.53 16.47
N LEU A 258 16.75 9.50 16.40
CA LEU A 258 16.96 10.71 15.60
C LEU A 258 18.33 11.35 15.93
N GLY A 259 19.16 11.53 14.91
CA GLY A 259 20.50 12.07 15.02
C GLY A 259 21.62 11.05 15.23
N ASP A 260 21.30 9.76 15.41
CA ASP A 260 22.31 8.73 15.49
C ASP A 260 22.97 8.51 14.12
N ASP A 261 24.29 8.32 14.13
CA ASP A 261 25.05 7.87 12.96
C ASP A 261 24.93 6.35 12.84
N VAL A 262 24.16 5.88 11.87
CA VAL A 262 23.82 4.46 11.70
C VAL A 262 24.61 3.86 10.55
N SER A 263 25.42 2.85 10.87
CA SER A 263 26.26 2.16 9.89
C SER A 263 25.49 1.13 9.06
N GLU A 264 26.02 0.82 7.89
CA GLU A 264 25.55 -0.29 7.05
C GLU A 264 25.50 -1.61 7.82
N ALA A 265 26.56 -1.92 8.59
CA ALA A 265 26.63 -3.15 9.38
C ALA A 265 25.48 -3.27 10.40
N GLN A 266 25.02 -2.16 10.96
CA GLN A 266 23.89 -2.12 11.88
C GLN A 266 22.55 -2.41 11.17
N LEU A 267 22.35 -1.88 9.97
CA LEU A 267 21.12 -2.07 9.20
C LEU A 267 21.10 -3.37 8.39
N TYR A 268 22.26 -3.98 8.16
CA TYR A 268 22.39 -5.19 7.33
C TYR A 268 21.44 -6.33 7.75
N PRO A 269 21.25 -6.66 9.05
CA PRO A 269 20.35 -7.74 9.47
C PRO A 269 18.89 -7.53 9.01
N LEU A 270 18.42 -6.30 8.93
CA LEU A 270 17.11 -5.97 8.43
C LEU A 270 17.10 -5.90 6.89
N LEU A 271 17.99 -5.12 6.28
CA LEU A 271 17.95 -4.85 4.83
C LEU A 271 18.33 -6.08 3.97
N ALA A 272 19.03 -7.05 4.52
CA ALA A 272 19.28 -8.35 3.89
C ALA A 272 18.13 -9.34 4.06
N ASN A 273 17.11 -9.02 4.88
CA ASN A 273 16.07 -9.95 5.24
C ASN A 273 14.96 -10.02 4.18
N ARG A 274 14.96 -11.11 3.42
CA ARG A 274 13.98 -11.37 2.34
C ARG A 274 12.54 -11.48 2.82
N TYR A 275 12.28 -11.76 4.10
CA TYR A 275 10.93 -11.81 4.64
C TYR A 275 10.27 -10.42 4.58
N TYR A 276 11.02 -9.35 4.90
CA TYR A 276 10.49 -7.99 4.91
C TYR A 276 10.54 -7.29 3.55
N PHE A 277 11.53 -7.62 2.71
CA PHE A 277 11.73 -6.91 1.43
C PHE A 277 11.45 -7.78 0.18
N GLY A 278 11.21 -9.08 0.34
CA GLY A 278 11.08 -10.01 -0.79
C GLY A 278 12.42 -10.38 -1.44
N VAL A 279 13.43 -9.55 -1.26
CA VAL A 279 14.80 -9.67 -1.78
C VAL A 279 15.81 -9.30 -0.71
N ASN A 280 17.09 -9.63 -0.92
CA ASN A 280 18.18 -9.02 -0.16
C ASN A 280 18.60 -7.73 -0.87
N LEU A 281 18.42 -6.58 -0.22
CA LEU A 281 18.65 -5.26 -0.83
C LEU A 281 20.11 -5.03 -1.21
N PHE A 282 21.07 -5.63 -0.50
CA PHE A 282 22.49 -5.53 -0.85
C PHE A 282 22.84 -6.39 -2.07
N GLU A 283 22.29 -7.62 -2.17
CA GLU A 283 22.52 -8.48 -3.34
C GLU A 283 22.02 -7.83 -4.64
N ILE A 284 20.91 -7.08 -4.59
CA ILE A 284 20.37 -6.39 -5.76
C ILE A 284 20.98 -4.99 -5.97
N GLY A 285 21.87 -4.54 -5.07
CA GLY A 285 22.63 -3.30 -5.21
C GLY A 285 21.89 -2.02 -4.81
N VAL A 286 20.81 -2.10 -4.03
CA VAL A 286 20.09 -0.90 -3.51
C VAL A 286 20.32 -0.66 -2.02
N GLY A 287 20.89 -1.61 -1.29
CA GLY A 287 21.09 -1.55 0.16
C GLY A 287 21.85 -0.31 0.60
N GLU A 288 23.03 -0.04 -0.02
CA GLU A 288 23.85 1.14 0.28
C GLU A 288 23.09 2.46 0.05
N THR A 289 22.26 2.53 -1.00
CA THR A 289 21.43 3.71 -1.28
C THR A 289 20.39 3.93 -0.19
N VAL A 290 19.74 2.85 0.29
CA VAL A 290 18.78 2.92 1.41
C VAL A 290 19.47 3.39 2.69
N VAL A 291 20.66 2.85 3.01
CA VAL A 291 21.43 3.28 4.20
C VAL A 291 21.79 4.76 4.13
N ARG A 292 22.29 5.22 2.99
CA ARG A 292 22.64 6.64 2.77
C ARG A 292 21.42 7.55 2.93
N MET A 293 20.31 7.24 2.26
CA MET A 293 19.08 8.05 2.31
C MET A 293 18.45 8.04 3.72
N PHE A 294 18.52 6.91 4.42
CA PHE A 294 18.10 6.86 5.83
C PHE A 294 18.96 7.80 6.67
N GLY A 295 20.29 7.76 6.53
CA GLY A 295 21.19 8.67 7.24
C GLY A 295 20.91 10.15 6.93
N GLU A 296 20.56 10.48 5.68
CA GLU A 296 20.17 11.83 5.29
C GLU A 296 18.89 12.30 6.02
N MET A 297 17.87 11.45 6.11
CA MET A 297 16.62 11.74 6.83
C MET A 297 16.77 11.70 8.36
N ASN A 298 17.77 10.99 8.86
CA ASN A 298 18.01 10.82 10.30
C ASN A 298 18.90 11.90 10.94
N ARG A 299 19.39 12.88 10.18
CA ARG A 299 20.31 13.91 10.67
C ARG A 299 19.72 14.80 11.77
N GLY A 300 18.40 14.94 11.85
CA GLY A 300 17.72 15.76 12.83
C GLY A 300 16.36 16.29 12.35
N PRO A 301 15.76 17.23 13.09
CA PRO A 301 14.51 17.86 12.68
C PRO A 301 14.61 18.49 11.28
N HIS A 302 13.52 18.40 10.51
CA HIS A 302 13.35 18.87 9.12
C HIS A 302 14.13 18.11 8.05
N ALA A 303 14.93 17.10 8.42
CA ALA A 303 15.76 16.33 7.48
C ALA A 303 14.92 15.47 6.53
N VAL A 304 13.72 15.03 6.93
CA VAL A 304 12.80 14.29 6.04
C VAL A 304 12.33 15.21 4.91
N ARG A 305 11.90 16.44 5.23
CA ARG A 305 11.48 17.44 4.23
C ARG A 305 12.59 17.84 3.29
N GLU A 306 13.79 18.06 3.83
CA GLU A 306 14.98 18.39 3.04
C GLU A 306 15.35 17.27 2.05
N THR A 307 15.23 16.00 2.48
CA THR A 307 15.53 14.85 1.62
C THR A 307 14.49 14.63 0.52
N LEU A 308 13.24 15.07 0.72
CA LEU A 308 12.18 14.99 -0.28
C LEU A 308 12.28 16.07 -1.37
N GLN A 309 13.02 17.16 -1.17
CA GLN A 309 13.26 18.25 -2.13
C GLN A 309 14.27 17.86 -3.21
#